data_2c0828e97d2fa30eb61aa919d0506912
#
_entry.id   2c0828e97d2fa30eb61aa919d0506912
#
_cell.length_a   1.000
_cell.length_b   1.000
_cell.length_c   1.000
_cell.angle_alpha   90.00
_cell.angle_beta   90.00
_cell.angle_gamma   90.00
#
_symmetry.space_group_name_H-M   'P 1'
#
loop_
_entity.id
_entity.type
_entity.pdbx_description
1 polymer ?
#
loop_
_entity_poly.entity_id
_entity_poly.type
_entity_poly.pdbx_seq_one_letter_code
_entity_poly.pdbx_strand_id
1 'polypeptide(L)'
;IGGSGSGKTRFFVKPSVMQMNCSMVITDPKGTLIEECGKMLAKGPPKRDKDGNVIKDKSGKVVYEPYVIKVLNTINFSKSLHYNPFAYIRSEKDILKLVTTIIANTKGEGEKSSEDFWVKAEKLLYTALIAFIWYEGDEEEKNLNTLLDLLNESETREEDETYQNPVDMMFQELEERDPQHFAVRQYKKYKM
;
A
#
# COMPACT_ATOMS: atom_id res chain seq x y z
N ILE A 1 -7.27 -1.51 27.71
CA ILE A 1 -8.63 -1.56 27.16
C ILE A 1 -9.49 -0.61 27.99
N GLY A 2 -10.33 0.21 27.33
CA GLY A 2 -11.22 1.16 28.00
C GLY A 2 -12.39 1.53 27.10
N GLY A 3 -13.57 1.72 27.69
CA GLY A 3 -14.79 2.13 26.99
C GLY A 3 -14.69 3.53 26.35
N SER A 4 -15.75 3.97 25.68
CA SER A 4 -15.84 5.33 25.15
C SER A 4 -15.79 6.33 26.33
N GLY A 5 -15.10 7.45 26.14
CA GLY A 5 -14.99 8.50 27.18
C GLY A 5 -14.01 8.18 28.33
N SER A 6 -13.39 7.01 28.40
CA SER A 6 -12.47 6.62 29.49
C SER A 6 -11.14 7.40 29.54
N GLY A 7 -10.97 8.40 28.69
CA GLY A 7 -9.77 9.23 28.67
C GLY A 7 -8.51 8.57 28.09
N LYS A 8 -8.62 7.46 27.34
CA LYS A 8 -7.49 6.75 26.72
C LYS A 8 -6.52 7.65 26.00
N THR A 9 -7.05 8.56 25.17
CA THR A 9 -6.22 9.49 24.40
C THR A 9 -5.46 10.44 25.32
N ARG A 10 -6.15 11.01 26.32
CA ARG A 10 -5.59 12.00 27.22
C ARG A 10 -4.55 11.42 28.19
N PHE A 11 -4.85 10.25 28.78
CA PHE A 11 -4.05 9.72 29.90
C PHE A 11 -3.03 8.66 29.47
N PHE A 12 -3.17 8.10 28.27
CA PHE A 12 -2.27 7.07 27.79
C PHE A 12 -1.61 7.46 26.45
N VAL A 13 -2.40 7.69 25.38
CA VAL A 13 -1.83 7.87 24.02
C VAL A 13 -0.97 9.12 23.94
N LYS A 14 -1.49 10.29 24.37
CA LYS A 14 -0.72 11.54 24.32
C LYS A 14 0.56 11.49 25.16
N PRO A 15 0.55 11.07 26.42
CA PRO A 15 1.78 10.92 27.20
C PRO A 15 2.79 9.98 26.55
N SER A 16 2.32 8.86 25.97
CA SER A 16 3.21 7.92 25.26
C SER A 16 3.84 8.55 24.02
N VAL A 17 3.08 9.28 23.23
CA VAL A 17 3.57 10.02 22.05
C VAL A 17 4.58 11.11 22.46
N MET A 18 4.32 11.80 23.57
CA MET A 18 5.16 12.87 24.07
C MET A 18 6.53 12.37 24.59
N GLN A 19 6.67 11.10 24.93
CA GLN A 19 7.97 10.53 25.31
C GLN A 19 8.96 10.50 24.15
N MET A 20 8.49 10.46 22.90
CA MET A 20 9.35 10.51 21.70
C MET A 20 10.55 9.54 21.75
N ASN A 21 10.34 8.32 22.22
CA ASN A 21 11.39 7.33 22.46
C ASN A 21 11.43 6.19 21.44
N CYS A 22 10.47 6.13 20.52
CA CYS A 22 10.39 5.08 19.49
C CYS A 22 9.57 5.55 18.27
N SER A 23 9.67 4.79 17.17
CA SER A 23 8.75 4.94 16.04
C SER A 23 7.37 4.41 16.42
N MET A 24 6.32 5.09 15.96
CA MET A 24 4.94 4.78 16.36
C MET A 24 4.02 4.74 15.14
N VAL A 25 3.04 3.83 15.18
CA VAL A 25 1.87 3.83 14.30
C VAL A 25 0.65 4.16 15.17
N ILE A 26 -0.08 5.22 14.81
CA ILE A 26 -1.15 5.75 15.63
C ILE A 26 -2.42 5.88 14.81
N THR A 27 -3.54 5.35 15.31
CA THR A 27 -4.85 5.62 14.75
C THR A 27 -5.44 6.86 15.44
N ASP A 28 -5.74 7.90 14.62
CA ASP A 28 -6.30 9.18 15.11
C ASP A 28 -7.59 9.52 14.35
N PRO A 29 -8.73 8.88 14.68
CA PRO A 29 -9.98 9.04 13.92
C PRO A 29 -10.52 10.47 13.91
N LYS A 30 -10.10 11.31 14.84
CA LYS A 30 -10.53 12.71 14.97
C LYS A 30 -9.50 13.73 14.47
N GLY A 31 -8.27 13.28 14.13
CA GLY A 31 -7.18 14.16 13.73
C GLY A 31 -6.60 15.01 14.88
N THR A 32 -7.06 14.82 16.13
CA THR A 32 -6.66 15.70 17.26
C THR A 32 -5.24 15.47 17.72
N LEU A 33 -4.70 14.25 17.56
CA LEU A 33 -3.33 13.95 17.97
C LEU A 33 -2.31 14.65 17.09
N ILE A 34 -2.52 14.63 15.77
CA ILE A 34 -1.61 15.32 14.84
C ILE A 34 -1.66 16.84 15.02
N GLU A 35 -2.83 17.41 15.30
CA GLU A 35 -2.97 18.85 15.58
C GLU A 35 -2.24 19.25 16.85
N GLU A 36 -2.38 18.49 17.93
CA GLU A 36 -1.82 18.81 19.23
C GLU A 36 -0.35 18.43 19.39
N CYS A 37 0.09 17.28 18.84
CA CYS A 37 1.45 16.76 19.02
C CYS A 37 2.34 16.94 17.79
N GLY A 38 1.80 17.22 16.61
CA GLY A 38 2.55 17.23 15.37
C GLY A 38 3.73 18.22 15.35
N LYS A 39 3.56 19.43 15.85
CA LYS A 39 4.65 20.41 15.92
C LYS A 39 5.77 19.97 16.85
N MET A 40 5.44 19.33 17.96
CA MET A 40 6.41 18.80 18.91
C MET A 40 7.20 17.63 18.28
N LEU A 41 6.51 16.70 17.60
CA LEU A 41 7.13 15.60 16.90
C LEU A 41 8.00 16.07 15.73
N ALA A 42 7.55 17.09 14.97
CA ALA A 42 8.33 17.68 13.89
C ALA A 42 9.63 18.35 14.39
N LYS A 43 9.63 18.88 15.61
CA LYS A 43 10.84 19.36 16.26
C LYS A 43 11.71 18.20 16.78
N GLY A 44 11.09 17.18 17.33
CA GLY A 44 11.72 15.99 17.91
C GLY A 44 12.35 16.22 19.30
N PRO A 45 12.90 15.17 19.89
CA PRO A 45 13.62 15.25 21.16
C PRO A 45 15.00 15.88 20.96
N PRO A 46 15.60 16.42 22.03
CA PRO A 46 17.01 16.83 22.02
C PRO A 46 17.91 15.64 21.67
N LYS A 47 18.78 15.82 20.68
CA LYS A 47 19.77 14.81 20.33
C LYS A 47 20.76 14.63 21.47
N ARG A 48 21.08 13.37 21.79
CA ARG A 48 22.01 13.01 22.88
C ARG A 48 23.20 12.24 22.35
N ASP A 49 24.33 12.41 22.99
CA ASP A 49 25.53 11.58 22.76
C ASP A 49 25.41 10.20 23.42
N LYS A 50 26.46 9.39 23.30
CA LYS A 50 26.52 8.04 23.89
C LYS A 50 26.44 8.03 25.42
N ASP A 51 26.82 9.13 26.06
CA ASP A 51 26.84 9.33 27.51
C ASP A 51 25.51 9.96 28.00
N GLY A 52 24.56 10.25 27.10
CA GLY A 52 23.25 10.81 27.41
C GLY A 52 23.22 12.35 27.50
N ASN A 53 24.32 13.05 27.23
CA ASN A 53 24.39 14.51 27.25
C ASN A 53 23.76 15.11 26.02
N VAL A 54 23.09 16.27 26.18
CA VAL A 54 22.45 16.98 25.06
C VAL A 54 23.49 17.59 24.13
N ILE A 55 23.41 17.26 22.85
CA ILE A 55 24.30 17.79 21.82
C ILE A 55 23.88 19.23 21.49
N LYS A 56 24.87 20.14 21.46
CA LYS A 56 24.70 21.53 21.01
C LYS A 56 25.54 21.78 19.76
N ASP A 57 25.03 22.65 18.90
CA ASP A 57 25.77 23.10 17.72
C ASP A 57 26.88 24.09 18.07
N LYS A 58 27.63 24.55 17.05
CA LYS A 58 28.75 25.51 17.22
C LYS A 58 28.34 26.85 17.81
N SER A 59 27.03 27.18 17.77
CA SER A 59 26.47 28.40 18.35
C SER A 59 25.91 28.20 19.76
N GLY A 60 26.06 27.00 20.34
CA GLY A 60 25.55 26.64 21.66
C GLY A 60 24.08 26.26 21.70
N LYS A 61 23.38 26.19 20.55
CA LYS A 61 21.99 25.79 20.47
C LYS A 61 21.83 24.28 20.50
N VAL A 62 20.75 23.81 21.15
CA VAL A 62 20.40 22.38 21.22
C VAL A 62 20.09 21.85 19.84
N VAL A 63 20.69 20.74 19.46
CA VAL A 63 20.34 19.99 18.24
C VAL A 63 19.17 19.06 18.56
N TYR A 64 18.16 19.05 17.71
CA TYR A 64 16.97 18.19 17.83
C TYR A 64 16.99 17.09 16.77
N GLU A 65 16.31 16.00 17.04
CA GLU A 65 16.17 14.83 16.15
C GLU A 65 14.70 14.70 15.71
N PRO A 66 14.29 15.35 14.61
CA PRO A 66 12.89 15.42 14.20
C PRO A 66 12.36 14.06 13.77
N TYR A 67 11.09 13.79 14.10
CA TYR A 67 10.37 12.65 13.56
C TYR A 67 9.94 12.92 12.11
N VAL A 68 10.02 11.89 11.28
CA VAL A 68 9.37 11.88 9.97
C VAL A 68 7.90 11.51 10.18
N ILE A 69 7.01 12.49 10.03
CA ILE A 69 5.57 12.30 10.23
C ILE A 69 4.95 11.93 8.89
N LYS A 70 4.32 10.75 8.85
CA LYS A 70 3.55 10.28 7.69
C LYS A 70 2.09 10.16 8.06
N VAL A 71 1.22 10.85 7.33
CA VAL A 71 -0.23 10.87 7.61
C VAL A 71 -0.98 10.21 6.46
N LEU A 72 -1.69 9.12 6.75
CA LEU A 72 -2.69 8.55 5.84
C LEU A 72 -4.06 9.12 6.25
N ASN A 73 -4.59 10.05 5.45
CA ASN A 73 -5.86 10.70 5.71
C ASN A 73 -6.94 10.18 4.78
N THR A 74 -7.83 9.33 5.30
CA THR A 74 -8.93 8.72 4.55
C THR A 74 -10.17 9.61 4.45
N ILE A 75 -10.19 10.77 5.13
CA ILE A 75 -11.30 11.72 5.09
C ILE A 75 -11.00 12.80 4.05
N ASN A 76 -9.77 13.31 4.03
CA ASN A 76 -9.33 14.32 3.08
C ASN A 76 -8.06 13.86 2.37
N PHE A 77 -8.24 13.24 1.20
CA PHE A 77 -7.14 12.67 0.42
C PHE A 77 -6.12 13.71 -0.05
N SER A 78 -6.50 14.99 -0.23
CA SER A 78 -5.56 16.05 -0.58
C SER A 78 -4.53 16.33 0.51
N LYS A 79 -4.81 15.93 1.74
CA LYS A 79 -3.90 16.04 2.91
C LYS A 79 -3.28 14.70 3.30
N SER A 80 -3.45 13.68 2.47
CA SER A 80 -2.91 12.34 2.70
C SER A 80 -1.60 12.14 1.97
N LEU A 81 -0.74 11.33 2.55
CA LEU A 81 0.36 10.76 1.78
C LEU A 81 -0.19 9.73 0.79
N HIS A 82 0.39 9.71 -0.38
CA HIS A 82 0.15 8.67 -1.37
C HIS A 82 0.88 7.39 -0.98
N TYR A 83 0.21 6.26 -1.18
CA TYR A 83 0.78 4.94 -0.96
C TYR A 83 0.70 4.16 -2.26
N ASN A 84 1.86 3.76 -2.77
CA ASN A 84 1.94 2.88 -3.92
C ASN A 84 2.43 1.49 -3.47
N PRO A 85 1.58 0.45 -3.50
CA PRO A 85 1.97 -0.89 -3.06
C PRO A 85 3.05 -1.52 -3.95
N PHE A 86 3.15 -1.14 -5.22
CA PHE A 86 4.19 -1.65 -6.12
C PHE A 86 5.61 -1.36 -5.63
N ALA A 87 5.83 -0.25 -4.95
CA ALA A 87 7.13 0.09 -4.37
C ALA A 87 7.64 -0.91 -3.31
N TYR A 88 6.76 -1.79 -2.82
CA TYR A 88 7.08 -2.80 -1.81
C TYR A 88 7.16 -4.22 -2.36
N ILE A 89 6.90 -4.43 -3.65
CA ILE A 89 7.05 -5.71 -4.31
C ILE A 89 8.53 -5.96 -4.57
N ARG A 90 9.04 -7.08 -4.06
CA ARG A 90 10.42 -7.53 -4.25
C ARG A 90 10.50 -8.95 -4.83
N SER A 91 9.39 -9.64 -4.88
CA SER A 91 9.30 -11.03 -5.33
C SER A 91 7.88 -11.38 -5.75
N GLU A 92 7.73 -12.47 -6.51
CA GLU A 92 6.43 -13.05 -6.87
C GLU A 92 5.53 -13.32 -5.65
N LYS A 93 6.15 -13.67 -4.50
CA LYS A 93 5.41 -13.86 -3.24
C LYS A 93 4.73 -12.59 -2.77
N ASP A 94 5.33 -11.44 -3.00
CA ASP A 94 4.76 -10.16 -2.60
C ASP A 94 3.62 -9.75 -3.54
N ILE A 95 3.71 -10.10 -4.83
CA ILE A 95 2.60 -9.99 -5.79
C ILE A 95 1.39 -10.78 -5.27
N LEU A 96 1.59 -12.05 -4.90
CA LEU A 96 0.51 -12.89 -4.37
C LEU A 96 -0.10 -12.34 -3.07
N LYS A 97 0.71 -11.75 -2.19
CA LYS A 97 0.21 -11.08 -0.98
C LYS A 97 -0.62 -9.85 -1.33
N LEU A 98 -0.14 -9.01 -2.25
CA LEU A 98 -0.86 -7.81 -2.70
C LEU A 98 -2.23 -8.20 -3.27
N VAL A 99 -2.27 -9.15 -4.21
CA VAL A 99 -3.51 -9.67 -4.79
C VAL A 99 -4.47 -10.20 -3.72
N THR A 100 -3.96 -11.00 -2.80
CA THR A 100 -4.78 -11.55 -1.70
C THR A 100 -5.34 -10.43 -0.82
N THR A 101 -4.55 -9.38 -0.57
CA THR A 101 -4.99 -8.23 0.22
C THR A 101 -6.04 -7.41 -0.51
N ILE A 102 -5.89 -7.17 -1.82
CA ILE A 102 -6.88 -6.47 -2.64
C ILE A 102 -8.22 -7.22 -2.56
N ILE A 103 -8.23 -8.51 -2.92
CA ILE A 103 -9.45 -9.33 -2.94
C ILE A 103 -10.09 -9.41 -1.55
N ALA A 104 -9.31 -9.58 -0.47
CA ALA A 104 -9.84 -9.66 0.87
C ALA A 104 -10.51 -8.36 1.35
N ASN A 105 -10.05 -7.20 0.87
CA ASN A 105 -10.57 -5.90 1.26
C ASN A 105 -11.65 -5.34 0.31
N THR A 106 -11.83 -5.94 -0.87
CA THR A 106 -12.87 -5.55 -1.82
C THR A 106 -14.17 -6.37 -1.67
N LYS A 107 -14.11 -7.51 -0.97
CA LYS A 107 -15.31 -8.29 -0.65
C LYS A 107 -16.14 -7.58 0.40
N GLY A 108 -17.46 -7.43 0.14
CA GLY A 108 -18.42 -6.88 1.09
C GLY A 108 -18.57 -7.73 2.36
N GLU A 109 -18.94 -7.10 3.48
CA GLU A 109 -19.31 -7.81 4.70
C GLU A 109 -20.58 -8.65 4.41
N GLY A 110 -20.45 -9.96 4.43
CA GLY A 110 -21.60 -10.89 4.31
C GLY A 110 -21.48 -11.98 3.26
N GLU A 111 -20.60 -11.86 2.31
CA GLU A 111 -20.31 -12.96 1.39
C GLU A 111 -19.40 -13.98 2.09
N LYS A 112 -20.05 -14.96 2.77
CA LYS A 112 -19.36 -16.21 3.10
C LYS A 112 -19.01 -16.88 1.77
N SER A 113 -17.76 -16.75 1.38
CA SER A 113 -17.25 -17.34 0.17
C SER A 113 -17.46 -18.85 0.22
N SER A 114 -18.33 -19.37 -0.61
CA SER A 114 -17.87 -20.50 -1.38
C SER A 114 -16.55 -20.07 -2.03
N GLU A 115 -15.52 -20.91 -1.98
CA GLU A 115 -14.30 -20.69 -2.79
C GLU A 115 -14.71 -20.84 -4.24
N ASP A 116 -15.41 -19.84 -4.75
CA ASP A 116 -16.01 -19.87 -6.04
C ASP A 116 -14.91 -19.81 -7.10
N PHE A 117 -15.16 -20.53 -8.16
CA PHE A 117 -14.39 -20.48 -9.40
C PHE A 117 -14.06 -19.03 -9.78
N TRP A 118 -15.01 -18.09 -9.64
CA TRP A 118 -14.86 -16.67 -9.94
C TRP A 118 -13.74 -16.00 -9.12
N VAL A 119 -13.64 -16.28 -7.83
CA VAL A 119 -12.57 -15.73 -6.97
C VAL A 119 -11.21 -16.27 -7.38
N LYS A 120 -11.14 -17.52 -7.81
CA LYS A 120 -9.88 -18.11 -8.31
C LYS A 120 -9.48 -17.48 -9.64
N ALA A 121 -10.43 -17.29 -10.54
CA ALA A 121 -10.20 -16.62 -11.83
C ALA A 121 -9.75 -15.17 -11.63
N GLU A 122 -10.46 -14.40 -10.78
CA GLU A 122 -10.09 -13.03 -10.42
C GLU A 122 -8.66 -12.96 -9.84
N LYS A 123 -8.32 -13.88 -8.94
CA LYS A 123 -6.98 -13.97 -8.36
C LYS A 123 -5.91 -14.23 -9.41
N LEU A 124 -6.17 -15.09 -10.38
CA LEU A 124 -5.24 -15.39 -11.46
C LEU A 124 -5.05 -14.18 -12.37
N LEU A 125 -6.14 -13.50 -12.75
CA LEU A 125 -6.10 -12.30 -13.57
C LEU A 125 -5.30 -11.19 -12.87
N TYR A 126 -5.64 -10.81 -11.64
CA TYR A 126 -4.88 -9.80 -10.89
C TYR A 126 -3.41 -10.16 -10.71
N THR A 127 -3.12 -11.45 -10.47
CA THR A 127 -1.73 -11.90 -10.36
C THR A 127 -0.99 -11.74 -11.69
N ALA A 128 -1.62 -12.07 -12.80
CA ALA A 128 -1.03 -11.93 -14.12
C ALA A 128 -0.75 -10.46 -14.46
N LEU A 129 -1.75 -9.57 -14.28
CA LEU A 129 -1.64 -8.14 -14.60
C LEU A 129 -0.63 -7.42 -13.70
N ILE A 130 -0.67 -7.65 -12.38
CA ILE A 130 0.30 -7.04 -11.46
C ILE A 130 1.71 -7.54 -11.75
N ALA A 131 1.88 -8.81 -12.08
CA ALA A 131 3.17 -9.36 -12.47
C ALA A 131 3.66 -8.74 -13.79
N PHE A 132 2.78 -8.58 -14.77
CA PHE A 132 3.12 -7.92 -16.03
C PHE A 132 3.62 -6.49 -15.78
N ILE A 133 2.87 -5.68 -15.05
CA ILE A 133 3.25 -4.31 -14.71
C ILE A 133 4.59 -4.26 -13.96
N TRP A 134 4.81 -5.21 -13.03
CA TRP A 134 6.01 -5.21 -12.19
C TRP A 134 7.28 -5.59 -12.96
N TYR A 135 7.18 -6.55 -13.90
CA TYR A 135 8.32 -7.00 -14.69
C TYR A 135 8.57 -6.15 -15.93
N GLU A 136 7.52 -5.78 -16.66
CA GLU A 136 7.60 -5.20 -17.99
C GLU A 136 7.34 -3.69 -18.01
N GLY A 137 6.59 -3.16 -17.02
CA GLY A 137 6.25 -1.75 -16.96
C GLY A 137 7.42 -0.86 -16.52
N ASP A 138 7.44 0.37 -17.03
CA ASP A 138 8.33 1.40 -16.55
C ASP A 138 8.00 1.82 -15.10
N GLU A 139 8.94 2.49 -14.43
CA GLU A 139 8.76 2.88 -13.01
C GLU A 139 7.51 3.77 -12.78
N GLU A 140 7.14 4.59 -13.76
CA GLU A 140 5.94 5.45 -13.71
C GLU A 140 4.64 4.65 -13.86
N GLU A 141 4.70 3.50 -14.52
CA GLU A 141 3.57 2.60 -14.76
C GLU A 141 3.32 1.64 -13.60
N LYS A 142 4.29 1.44 -12.72
CA LYS A 142 4.17 0.55 -11.55
C LYS A 142 3.25 1.12 -10.48
N ASN A 143 1.96 1.15 -10.77
CA ASN A 143 0.93 1.68 -9.86
C ASN A 143 -0.45 1.03 -10.11
N LEU A 144 -1.41 1.33 -9.22
CA LEU A 144 -2.77 0.79 -9.31
C LEU A 144 -3.61 1.41 -10.42
N ASN A 145 -3.28 2.61 -10.93
CA ASN A 145 -4.01 3.18 -12.06
C ASN A 145 -3.74 2.36 -13.32
N THR A 146 -2.48 2.02 -13.59
CA THR A 146 -2.11 1.13 -14.69
C THR A 146 -2.82 -0.24 -14.59
N LEU A 147 -2.97 -0.78 -13.36
CA LEU A 147 -3.74 -2.00 -13.17
C LEU A 147 -5.21 -1.81 -13.57
N LEU A 148 -5.83 -0.69 -13.19
CA LEU A 148 -7.22 -0.37 -13.58
C LEU A 148 -7.36 -0.18 -15.09
N ASP A 149 -6.41 0.48 -15.72
CA ASP A 149 -6.40 0.68 -17.18
C ASP A 149 -6.33 -0.68 -17.90
N LEU A 150 -5.43 -1.58 -17.47
CA LEU A 150 -5.35 -2.93 -18.03
C LEU A 150 -6.61 -3.76 -17.78
N LEU A 151 -7.26 -3.60 -16.62
CA LEU A 151 -8.54 -4.26 -16.35
C LEU A 151 -9.64 -3.77 -17.29
N ASN A 152 -9.74 -2.47 -17.53
CA ASN A 152 -10.71 -1.89 -18.46
C ASN A 152 -10.44 -2.36 -19.90
N GLU A 153 -9.17 -2.43 -20.31
CA GLU A 153 -8.78 -2.93 -21.64
C GLU A 153 -8.92 -4.45 -21.79
N SER A 154 -9.06 -5.18 -20.67
CA SER A 154 -9.28 -6.63 -20.67
C SER A 154 -10.75 -7.01 -20.87
N GLU A 155 -11.67 -6.04 -20.88
CA GLU A 155 -13.08 -6.31 -21.12
C GLU A 155 -13.30 -6.92 -22.51
N THR A 156 -13.95 -8.07 -22.54
CA THR A 156 -14.33 -8.75 -23.78
C THR A 156 -15.63 -8.17 -24.34
N ARG A 157 -15.69 -7.99 -25.65
CA ARG A 157 -16.96 -7.69 -26.32
C ARG A 157 -17.70 -9.00 -26.58
N GLU A 158 -18.83 -9.19 -25.93
CA GLU A 158 -19.65 -10.43 -26.01
C GLU A 158 -20.12 -10.78 -27.44
N GLU A 159 -20.03 -9.84 -28.38
CA GLU A 159 -20.58 -10.00 -29.74
C GLU A 159 -19.58 -10.57 -30.77
N ASP A 160 -18.29 -10.71 -30.41
CA ASP A 160 -17.27 -11.16 -31.38
C ASP A 160 -16.30 -12.16 -30.75
N GLU A 161 -16.51 -13.45 -31.00
CA GLU A 161 -15.63 -14.53 -30.53
C GLU A 161 -14.19 -14.46 -31.07
N THR A 162 -13.94 -13.65 -32.10
CA THR A 162 -12.62 -13.46 -32.71
C THR A 162 -11.90 -12.23 -32.17
N TYR A 163 -12.58 -11.43 -31.32
CA TYR A 163 -12.02 -10.21 -30.77
C TYR A 163 -10.92 -10.54 -29.76
N GLN A 164 -9.69 -10.14 -30.09
CA GLN A 164 -8.58 -10.12 -29.15
C GLN A 164 -8.50 -8.74 -28.52
N ASN A 165 -8.65 -8.66 -27.19
CA ASN A 165 -8.48 -7.40 -26.50
C ASN A 165 -6.99 -7.00 -26.43
N PRO A 166 -6.65 -5.72 -26.18
CA PRO A 166 -5.27 -5.26 -26.10
C PRO A 166 -4.40 -6.05 -25.10
N VAL A 167 -4.98 -6.48 -23.99
CA VAL A 167 -4.28 -7.26 -22.97
C VAL A 167 -3.91 -8.65 -23.49
N ASP A 168 -4.81 -9.32 -24.24
CA ASP A 168 -4.51 -10.60 -24.88
C ASP A 168 -3.30 -10.48 -25.81
N MET A 169 -3.24 -9.39 -26.60
CA MET A 169 -2.13 -9.15 -27.51
C MET A 169 -0.80 -8.92 -26.76
N MET A 170 -0.82 -8.12 -25.68
CA MET A 170 0.35 -7.88 -24.84
C MET A 170 0.89 -9.18 -24.22
N PHE A 171 0.00 -10.04 -23.73
CA PHE A 171 0.40 -11.33 -23.16
C PHE A 171 0.88 -12.31 -24.23
N GLN A 172 0.31 -12.27 -25.43
CA GLN A 172 0.80 -13.09 -26.55
C GLN A 172 2.21 -12.68 -26.96
N GLU A 173 2.49 -11.39 -27.09
CA GLU A 173 3.84 -10.87 -27.40
C GLU A 173 4.85 -11.28 -26.34
N LEU A 174 4.47 -11.17 -25.05
CA LEU A 174 5.32 -11.61 -23.95
C LEU A 174 5.55 -13.12 -23.96
N GLU A 175 4.53 -13.91 -24.31
CA GLU A 175 4.65 -15.37 -24.45
C GLU A 175 5.61 -15.78 -25.57
N GLU A 176 5.56 -15.11 -26.71
CA GLU A 176 6.48 -15.35 -27.82
C GLU A 176 7.93 -15.10 -27.42
N ARG A 177 8.17 -14.11 -26.57
CA ARG A 177 9.50 -13.73 -26.05
C ARG A 177 9.96 -14.64 -24.90
N ASP A 178 9.08 -14.90 -23.92
CA ASP A 178 9.36 -15.76 -22.77
C ASP A 178 8.13 -16.59 -22.36
N PRO A 179 7.97 -17.80 -22.92
CA PRO A 179 6.85 -18.69 -22.56
C PRO A 179 6.80 -19.12 -21.09
N GLN A 180 7.92 -19.00 -20.37
CA GLN A 180 8.02 -19.38 -18.96
C GLN A 180 7.85 -18.18 -18.00
N HIS A 181 7.63 -16.99 -18.55
CA HIS A 181 7.41 -15.78 -17.76
C HIS A 181 6.28 -15.97 -16.74
N PHE A 182 6.50 -15.50 -15.50
CA PHE A 182 5.54 -15.72 -14.43
C PHE A 182 4.14 -15.15 -14.76
N ALA A 183 4.09 -13.94 -15.32
CA ALA A 183 2.82 -13.30 -15.71
C ALA A 183 2.08 -14.14 -16.77
N VAL A 184 2.78 -14.61 -17.81
CA VAL A 184 2.23 -15.46 -18.88
C VAL A 184 1.62 -16.73 -18.30
N ARG A 185 2.34 -17.43 -17.42
CA ARG A 185 1.84 -18.65 -16.77
C ARG A 185 0.58 -18.42 -15.96
N GLN A 186 0.42 -17.28 -15.30
CA GLN A 186 -0.80 -16.94 -14.55
C GLN A 186 -1.95 -16.59 -15.51
N TYR A 187 -1.66 -15.83 -16.56
CA TYR A 187 -2.65 -15.47 -17.56
C TYR A 187 -3.23 -16.66 -18.31
N LYS A 188 -2.39 -17.60 -18.71
CA LYS A 188 -2.83 -18.87 -19.33
C LYS A 188 -3.78 -19.66 -18.43
N LYS A 189 -3.47 -19.73 -17.11
CA LYS A 189 -4.36 -20.41 -16.15
C LYS A 189 -5.70 -19.69 -15.98
N TYR A 190 -5.72 -18.37 -16.16
CA TYR A 190 -6.95 -17.59 -16.13
C TYR A 190 -7.83 -17.85 -17.34
N LYS A 191 -7.22 -18.03 -18.52
CA LYS A 191 -7.93 -18.27 -19.79
C LYS A 191 -8.41 -19.72 -19.96
N MET A 192 -7.94 -20.68 -19.13
CA MET A 192 -8.40 -22.08 -19.12
C MET A 192 -9.73 -22.22 -18.40
#